data_266077dbcb4a7cb0c2c35f0d20103415
#
_entry.id   266077dbcb4a7cb0c2c35f0d20103415
#
_cell.length_a   1.000
_cell.length_b   1.000
_cell.length_c   1.000
_cell.angle_alpha   90.00
_cell.angle_beta   90.00
_cell.angle_gamma   90.00
#
_symmetry.space_group_name_H-M   'P 1'
#
loop_
_entity.id
_entity.type
_entity.pdbx_description
1 polymer ?
#
loop_
_entity_poly.entity_id
_entity_poly.type
_entity_poly.pdbx_seq_one_letter_code
_entity_poly.pdbx_strand_id
1 'polypeptide(L)'
;MRKLFVFLVSAACAIGSSALVAQQPQQGPTVVSPDVQSDRRVTFRILAPNAQKVELRAPGDIPGIGRGGTPLEFTKNAEGVWEATTNPIPAGAYRYVFVVDGVTVADSRNPAISQTNTTVYSLAVVPGSEFFDTRPVPHGAVASVLYQSSTLGGIRRMHVYTPPGYDAGRERYPVLYLLHGAGDVDESWSTVGRAGVILDNLISSHKAKPMLIAQRNNALIM
;
A
#
# COMPACT_ATOMS: atom_id res chain seq x y z
N MET A 1 -24.91 1.61 89.89
CA MET A 1 -25.36 1.82 88.49
C MET A 1 -24.33 2.72 87.82
N ARG A 2 -23.40 2.13 87.06
CA ARG A 2 -22.33 2.84 86.27
C ARG A 2 -22.77 2.92 84.78
N LYS A 3 -23.02 4.12 84.28
CA LYS A 3 -23.36 4.36 82.90
C LYS A 3 -22.05 4.47 82.11
N LEU A 4 -21.83 3.52 81.14
CA LEU A 4 -20.75 3.50 80.26
C LEU A 4 -21.08 4.37 79.02
N PHE A 5 -20.30 5.44 78.80
CA PHE A 5 -20.44 6.26 77.59
C PHE A 5 -19.43 5.70 76.53
N VAL A 6 -19.96 5.23 75.43
CA VAL A 6 -19.17 4.81 74.27
C VAL A 6 -19.08 6.03 73.32
N PHE A 7 -17.89 6.54 73.12
CA PHE A 7 -17.59 7.54 72.07
C PHE A 7 -17.27 6.81 70.76
N LEU A 8 -18.15 7.01 69.79
CA LEU A 8 -17.89 6.62 68.40
C LEU A 8 -17.08 7.75 67.72
N VAL A 9 -15.84 7.45 67.37
CA VAL A 9 -14.99 8.32 66.52
C VAL A 9 -15.19 7.88 65.07
N SER A 10 -15.91 8.69 64.34
CA SER A 10 -16.05 8.50 62.89
C SER A 10 -14.86 9.10 62.15
N ALA A 11 -13.96 8.28 61.67
CA ALA A 11 -12.88 8.69 60.79
C ALA A 11 -13.45 8.81 59.35
N ALA A 12 -13.57 10.01 58.84
CA ALA A 12 -13.91 10.27 57.45
C ALA A 12 -12.64 10.15 56.60
N CYS A 13 -12.48 9.04 55.88
CA CYS A 13 -11.48 8.92 54.84
C CYS A 13 -11.91 9.72 53.60
N ALA A 14 -11.33 10.88 53.38
CA ALA A 14 -11.47 11.63 52.13
C ALA A 14 -10.56 10.93 51.06
N ILE A 15 -11.18 10.11 50.22
CA ILE A 15 -10.55 9.54 49.05
C ILE A 15 -10.48 10.65 47.97
N GLY A 16 -9.34 11.30 47.84
CA GLY A 16 -9.07 12.24 46.77
C GLY A 16 -9.02 11.48 45.43
N SER A 17 -10.10 11.61 44.65
CA SER A 17 -10.12 11.11 43.26
C SER A 17 -9.19 11.97 42.42
N SER A 18 -7.92 11.54 42.26
CA SER A 18 -7.05 12.09 41.26
C SER A 18 -7.58 11.65 39.90
N ALA A 19 -8.27 12.53 39.19
CA ALA A 19 -8.64 12.32 37.80
C ALA A 19 -7.36 12.19 36.97
N LEU A 20 -7.03 10.96 36.55
CA LEU A 20 -6.08 10.71 35.50
C LEU A 20 -6.63 11.35 34.22
N VAL A 21 -6.20 12.56 33.91
CA VAL A 21 -6.42 13.15 32.60
C VAL A 21 -5.60 12.31 31.62
N ALA A 22 -6.26 11.39 30.94
CA ALA A 22 -5.67 10.68 29.82
C ALA A 22 -5.25 11.74 28.80
N GLN A 23 -3.95 11.98 28.66
CA GLN A 23 -3.42 12.80 27.58
C GLN A 23 -3.85 12.14 26.27
N GLN A 24 -4.76 12.79 25.55
CA GLN A 24 -5.06 12.40 24.19
C GLN A 24 -3.74 12.47 23.38
N PRO A 25 -3.43 11.44 22.59
CA PRO A 25 -2.25 11.49 21.74
C PRO A 25 -2.35 12.77 20.90
N GLN A 26 -1.35 13.63 20.98
CA GLN A 26 -1.26 14.80 20.09
C GLN A 26 -1.26 14.27 18.67
N GLN A 27 -2.34 14.49 17.94
CA GLN A 27 -2.40 14.18 16.52
C GLN A 27 -1.40 15.09 15.83
N GLY A 28 -0.32 14.51 15.30
CA GLY A 28 0.64 15.22 14.47
C GLY A 28 -0.03 15.76 13.20
N PRO A 29 0.71 16.54 12.38
CA PRO A 29 0.17 17.13 11.17
C PRO A 29 -0.42 16.06 10.25
N THR A 30 -1.54 16.38 9.60
CA THR A 30 -2.15 15.49 8.60
C THR A 30 -1.25 15.46 7.36
N VAL A 31 -0.72 14.27 7.06
CA VAL A 31 0.13 14.03 5.89
C VAL A 31 -0.63 13.18 4.89
N VAL A 32 -0.82 13.69 3.67
CA VAL A 32 -1.36 12.96 2.53
C VAL A 32 -0.21 12.65 1.58
N SER A 33 0.04 11.37 1.33
CA SER A 33 1.10 10.89 0.43
C SER A 33 0.74 9.51 -0.14
N PRO A 34 0.94 9.28 -1.45
CA PRO A 34 1.18 10.29 -2.47
C PRO A 34 -0.07 11.14 -2.73
N ASP A 35 0.14 12.42 -3.05
CA ASP A 35 -0.93 13.33 -3.45
C ASP A 35 -0.84 13.55 -4.97
N VAL A 36 -1.75 12.92 -5.72
CA VAL A 36 -1.77 12.96 -7.19
C VAL A 36 -2.67 14.08 -7.65
N GLN A 37 -2.08 15.08 -8.28
CA GLN A 37 -2.76 16.28 -8.73
C GLN A 37 -3.47 16.07 -10.09
N SER A 38 -4.42 16.92 -10.41
CA SER A 38 -5.20 16.85 -11.67
C SER A 38 -4.33 17.00 -12.93
N ASP A 39 -3.20 17.70 -12.84
CA ASP A 39 -2.21 17.83 -13.90
C ASP A 39 -1.17 16.70 -13.94
N ARG A 40 -1.38 15.66 -13.14
CA ARG A 40 -0.53 14.47 -13.00
C ARG A 40 0.85 14.73 -12.38
N ARG A 41 1.03 15.84 -11.69
CA ARG A 41 2.13 15.97 -10.74
C ARG A 41 1.82 15.11 -9.51
N VAL A 42 2.84 14.56 -8.91
CA VAL A 42 2.72 13.76 -7.69
C VAL A 42 3.56 14.41 -6.59
N THR A 43 2.90 14.77 -5.50
CA THR A 43 3.58 15.26 -4.31
C THR A 43 3.74 14.12 -3.30
N PHE A 44 4.97 13.85 -2.93
CA PHE A 44 5.33 12.88 -1.91
C PHE A 44 5.65 13.60 -0.60
N ARG A 45 5.07 13.12 0.51
CA ARG A 45 5.26 13.72 1.83
C ARG A 45 5.55 12.66 2.88
N ILE A 46 6.45 12.98 3.81
CA ILE A 46 6.72 12.14 4.97
C ILE A 46 6.98 13.01 6.20
N LEU A 47 6.36 12.65 7.32
CA LEU A 47 6.65 13.27 8.61
C LEU A 47 7.91 12.64 9.20
N ALA A 48 9.00 13.38 9.20
CA ALA A 48 10.29 12.97 9.75
C ALA A 48 11.00 14.17 10.40
N PRO A 49 10.50 14.65 11.56
CA PRO A 49 10.96 15.92 12.18
C PRO A 49 12.44 15.90 12.55
N ASN A 50 12.99 14.73 12.91
CA ASN A 50 14.38 14.59 13.34
C ASN A 50 15.34 14.22 12.20
N ALA A 51 14.82 13.93 11.00
CA ALA A 51 15.65 13.55 9.85
C ALA A 51 16.50 14.74 9.36
N GLN A 52 17.72 14.41 8.94
CA GLN A 52 18.65 15.35 8.31
C GLN A 52 18.50 15.32 6.79
N LYS A 53 18.08 14.19 6.22
CA LYS A 53 17.94 14.00 4.79
C LYS A 53 16.78 13.06 4.46
N VAL A 54 15.98 13.44 3.48
CA VAL A 54 14.96 12.58 2.88
C VAL A 54 15.15 12.55 1.37
N GLU A 55 15.09 11.36 0.80
CA GLU A 55 15.16 11.13 -0.64
C GLU A 55 14.01 10.23 -1.07
N LEU A 56 13.61 10.31 -2.34
CA LEU A 56 12.73 9.34 -2.98
C LEU A 56 13.58 8.37 -3.80
N ARG A 57 13.38 7.08 -3.59
CA ARG A 57 13.94 6.04 -4.46
C ARG A 57 12.81 5.34 -5.19
N ALA A 58 12.88 5.41 -6.52
CA ALA A 58 12.04 4.64 -7.42
C ALA A 58 12.94 3.66 -8.19
N PRO A 59 12.56 2.39 -8.38
CA PRO A 59 13.43 1.39 -9.04
C PRO A 59 13.59 1.60 -10.56
N GLY A 60 13.21 2.76 -11.06
CA GLY A 60 13.21 3.15 -12.48
C GLY A 60 11.80 3.29 -13.04
N ASP A 61 10.79 3.15 -12.20
CA ASP A 61 9.39 3.19 -12.63
C ASP A 61 8.92 4.63 -12.89
N ILE A 62 9.35 5.60 -12.06
CA ILE A 62 8.94 7.01 -12.23
C ILE A 62 9.83 7.68 -13.29
N PRO A 63 9.25 8.16 -14.41
CA PRO A 63 10.00 8.83 -15.47
C PRO A 63 10.81 10.03 -14.94
N GLY A 64 12.09 10.09 -15.29
CA GLY A 64 13.00 11.15 -14.89
C GLY A 64 13.50 11.10 -13.44
N ILE A 65 13.03 10.14 -12.63
CA ILE A 65 13.44 9.93 -11.25
C ILE A 65 13.97 8.49 -11.09
N GLY A 66 15.01 8.30 -10.30
CA GLY A 66 15.59 6.98 -10.08
C GLY A 66 16.78 6.68 -10.98
N ARG A 67 16.86 5.48 -11.56
CA ARG A 67 18.04 5.00 -12.29
C ARG A 67 18.41 5.92 -13.46
N GLY A 68 19.45 6.76 -13.27
CA GLY A 68 19.92 7.71 -14.28
C GLY A 68 19.11 9.00 -14.42
N GLY A 69 18.08 9.20 -13.57
CA GLY A 69 17.31 10.43 -13.51
C GLY A 69 17.82 11.42 -12.46
N THR A 70 17.22 12.61 -12.42
CA THR A 70 17.51 13.63 -11.42
C THR A 70 16.83 13.27 -10.10
N PRO A 71 17.51 13.28 -8.95
CA PRO A 71 16.89 13.13 -7.65
C PRO A 71 15.82 14.19 -7.42
N LEU A 72 14.75 13.80 -6.74
CA LEU A 72 13.71 14.73 -6.35
C LEU A 72 14.15 15.49 -5.08
N GLU A 73 14.19 16.82 -5.16
CA GLU A 73 14.62 17.65 -4.04
C GLU A 73 13.51 17.80 -3.01
N PHE A 74 13.77 17.35 -1.78
CA PHE A 74 12.84 17.46 -0.66
C PHE A 74 13.12 18.70 0.16
N THR A 75 12.06 19.41 0.53
CA THR A 75 12.08 20.54 1.48
C THR A 75 11.35 20.16 2.76
N LYS A 76 11.88 20.59 3.90
CA LYS A 76 11.30 20.35 5.23
C LYS A 76 10.58 21.59 5.71
N ASN A 77 9.32 21.46 6.11
CA ASN A 77 8.57 22.56 6.71
C ASN A 77 8.81 22.66 8.24
N ALA A 78 8.22 23.68 8.87
CA ALA A 78 8.37 23.94 10.31
C ALA A 78 7.78 22.82 11.18
N GLU A 79 6.84 22.04 10.66
CA GLU A 79 6.19 20.91 11.36
C GLU A 79 6.98 19.59 11.21
N GLY A 80 8.09 19.62 10.47
CA GLY A 80 8.94 18.45 10.23
C GLY A 80 8.44 17.54 9.12
N VAL A 81 7.51 18.00 8.29
CA VAL A 81 7.06 17.29 7.08
C VAL A 81 8.03 17.62 5.94
N TRP A 82 8.57 16.58 5.34
CA TRP A 82 9.36 16.68 4.12
C TRP A 82 8.46 16.48 2.91
N GLU A 83 8.62 17.34 1.90
CA GLU A 83 7.78 17.36 0.72
C GLU A 83 8.62 17.54 -0.55
N ALA A 84 8.23 16.84 -1.62
CA ALA A 84 8.76 17.03 -2.96
C ALA A 84 7.69 16.71 -4.00
N THR A 85 7.69 17.47 -5.11
CA THR A 85 6.71 17.31 -6.19
C THR A 85 7.40 17.02 -7.51
N THR A 86 6.88 16.05 -8.27
CA THR A 86 7.38 15.73 -9.61
C THR A 86 6.93 16.74 -10.65
N ASN A 87 7.57 16.74 -11.81
CA ASN A 87 6.91 17.21 -13.04
C ASN A 87 5.70 16.31 -13.36
N PRO A 88 4.77 16.74 -14.25
CA PRO A 88 3.71 15.87 -14.73
C PRO A 88 4.28 14.56 -15.28
N ILE A 89 3.76 13.42 -14.81
CA ILE A 89 4.17 12.10 -15.28
C ILE A 89 3.03 11.39 -16.00
N PRO A 90 3.30 10.44 -16.91
CA PRO A 90 2.26 9.69 -17.61
C PRO A 90 1.31 8.97 -16.65
N ALA A 91 0.11 8.61 -17.14
CA ALA A 91 -0.79 7.73 -16.41
C ALA A 91 -0.13 6.35 -16.22
N GLY A 92 -0.24 5.81 -15.00
CA GLY A 92 0.43 4.54 -14.66
C GLY A 92 0.45 4.26 -13.17
N ALA A 93 1.07 3.14 -12.77
CA ALA A 93 1.39 2.83 -11.38
C ALA A 93 2.90 2.79 -11.20
N TYR A 94 3.37 3.45 -10.17
CA TYR A 94 4.78 3.73 -9.96
C TYR A 94 5.19 3.31 -8.56
N ARG A 95 6.22 2.48 -8.46
CA ARG A 95 6.82 2.06 -7.18
C ARG A 95 7.74 3.14 -6.64
N TYR A 96 7.67 3.38 -5.35
CA TYR A 96 8.58 4.27 -4.64
C TYR A 96 8.78 3.84 -3.18
N VAL A 97 9.85 4.31 -2.59
CA VAL A 97 10.13 4.30 -1.15
C VAL A 97 10.79 5.61 -0.77
N PHE A 98 10.66 6.00 0.49
CA PHE A 98 11.51 7.03 1.06
C PHE A 98 12.85 6.44 1.52
N VAL A 99 13.88 7.26 1.49
CA VAL A 99 15.15 7.00 2.16
C VAL A 99 15.37 8.11 3.17
N VAL A 100 15.23 7.77 4.45
CA VAL A 100 15.35 8.72 5.56
C VAL A 100 16.67 8.45 6.26
N ASP A 101 17.60 9.40 6.18
CA ASP A 101 18.96 9.27 6.75
C ASP A 101 19.63 7.93 6.38
N GLY A 102 19.46 7.50 5.12
CA GLY A 102 20.01 6.25 4.60
C GLY A 102 19.15 5.00 4.80
N VAL A 103 18.08 5.06 5.61
CA VAL A 103 17.18 3.94 5.87
C VAL A 103 16.02 3.95 4.87
N THR A 104 15.79 2.81 4.20
CA THR A 104 14.65 2.64 3.29
C THR A 104 13.36 2.43 4.07
N VAL A 105 12.34 3.25 3.79
CA VAL A 105 11.05 3.26 4.47
C VAL A 105 9.92 3.27 3.45
N ALA A 106 8.97 2.35 3.57
CA ALA A 106 7.71 2.43 2.82
C ALA A 106 6.88 3.61 3.33
N ASP A 107 6.04 4.18 2.47
CA ASP A 107 5.13 5.24 2.86
C ASP A 107 4.02 4.70 3.77
N SER A 108 4.11 4.98 5.07
CA SER A 108 3.15 4.51 6.07
C SER A 108 1.75 5.12 5.93
N ARG A 109 1.59 6.16 5.11
CA ARG A 109 0.31 6.81 4.83
C ARG A 109 -0.36 6.27 3.58
N ASN A 110 0.34 5.42 2.83
CA ASN A 110 -0.15 4.82 1.59
C ASN A 110 -0.39 3.32 1.77
N PRO A 111 -1.65 2.84 1.78
CA PRO A 111 -1.96 1.42 1.88
C PRO A 111 -1.67 0.65 0.58
N ALA A 112 -1.48 1.34 -0.56
CA ALA A 112 -1.17 0.69 -1.82
C ALA A 112 0.31 0.32 -1.88
N ILE A 113 0.58 -0.97 -1.98
CA ILE A 113 1.94 -1.53 -1.99
C ILE A 113 2.17 -2.48 -3.16
N SER A 114 3.44 -2.72 -3.48
CA SER A 114 3.89 -3.77 -4.38
C SER A 114 5.19 -4.37 -3.84
N GLN A 115 5.21 -5.69 -3.67
CA GLN A 115 6.37 -6.40 -3.16
C GLN A 115 7.34 -6.78 -4.28
N THR A 116 8.59 -6.87 -3.92
CA THR A 116 9.65 -7.55 -4.67
C THR A 116 10.31 -8.56 -3.75
N ASN A 117 11.29 -9.33 -4.26
CA ASN A 117 12.01 -10.30 -3.42
C ASN A 117 12.76 -9.67 -2.24
N THR A 118 13.06 -8.38 -2.30
CA THR A 118 13.93 -7.71 -1.32
C THR A 118 13.31 -6.47 -0.68
N THR A 119 12.24 -5.92 -1.25
CA THR A 119 11.71 -4.62 -0.84
C THR A 119 10.19 -4.57 -0.97
N VAL A 120 9.54 -3.95 -0.01
CA VAL A 120 8.14 -3.53 -0.11
C VAL A 120 8.13 -2.08 -0.58
N TYR A 121 7.57 -1.83 -1.75
CA TYR A 121 7.38 -0.50 -2.31
C TYR A 121 5.98 0.00 -2.07
N SER A 122 5.82 1.29 -1.86
CA SER A 122 4.54 1.98 -1.97
C SER A 122 4.24 2.27 -3.43
N LEU A 123 2.94 2.40 -3.79
CA LEU A 123 2.49 2.65 -5.15
C LEU A 123 1.83 4.03 -5.27
N ALA A 124 2.30 4.84 -6.21
CA ALA A 124 1.58 6.00 -6.70
C ALA A 124 0.83 5.61 -7.98
N VAL A 125 -0.50 5.73 -7.98
CA VAL A 125 -1.34 5.46 -9.16
C VAL A 125 -1.77 6.79 -9.74
N VAL A 126 -1.27 7.09 -10.94
CA VAL A 126 -1.55 8.33 -11.67
C VAL A 126 -2.63 8.05 -12.72
N PRO A 127 -3.80 8.68 -12.63
CA PRO A 127 -4.91 8.45 -13.54
C PRO A 127 -4.69 9.08 -14.92
N GLY A 128 -5.52 8.71 -15.88
CA GLY A 128 -5.56 9.25 -17.24
C GLY A 128 -5.42 8.20 -18.35
N SER A 129 -5.62 6.91 -18.01
CA SER A 129 -5.59 5.82 -18.99
C SER A 129 -6.93 5.09 -19.04
N GLU A 130 -7.56 5.03 -20.20
CA GLU A 130 -8.87 4.41 -20.41
C GLU A 130 -8.97 2.98 -19.91
N PHE A 131 -7.92 2.18 -20.09
CA PHE A 131 -7.92 0.76 -19.70
C PHE A 131 -7.19 0.48 -18.37
N PHE A 132 -6.40 1.41 -17.87
CA PHE A 132 -5.58 1.21 -16.67
C PHE A 132 -6.23 1.78 -15.40
N ASP A 133 -7.08 2.80 -15.53
CA ASP A 133 -7.75 3.44 -14.41
C ASP A 133 -8.84 2.54 -13.82
N THR A 134 -9.05 2.61 -12.51
CA THR A 134 -10.20 1.97 -11.88
C THR A 134 -11.47 2.69 -12.31
N ARG A 135 -12.32 2.01 -13.04
CA ARG A 135 -13.58 2.54 -13.62
C ARG A 135 -14.79 1.95 -12.90
N PRO A 136 -15.95 2.60 -12.91
CA PRO A 136 -17.19 2.05 -12.33
C PRO A 136 -17.79 0.94 -13.25
N VAL A 137 -17.09 -0.17 -13.35
CA VAL A 137 -17.49 -1.38 -14.11
C VAL A 137 -17.54 -2.57 -13.16
N PRO A 138 -18.18 -3.69 -13.49
CA PRO A 138 -18.05 -4.90 -12.72
C PRO A 138 -16.58 -5.32 -12.58
N HIS A 139 -16.15 -5.61 -11.36
CA HIS A 139 -14.78 -6.02 -11.06
C HIS A 139 -14.71 -7.51 -10.72
N GLY A 140 -13.63 -8.13 -11.14
CA GLY A 140 -13.24 -9.47 -10.71
C GLY A 140 -12.60 -9.46 -9.32
N ALA A 141 -12.11 -10.62 -8.90
CA ALA A 141 -11.43 -10.81 -7.63
C ALA A 141 -10.01 -11.35 -7.83
N VAL A 142 -9.09 -11.01 -6.92
CA VAL A 142 -7.75 -11.60 -6.87
C VAL A 142 -7.61 -12.37 -5.58
N ALA A 143 -7.35 -13.68 -5.68
CA ALA A 143 -7.12 -14.54 -4.54
C ALA A 143 -5.64 -14.93 -4.46
N SER A 144 -5.08 -14.89 -3.24
CA SER A 144 -3.79 -15.52 -2.93
C SER A 144 -4.01 -16.98 -2.58
N VAL A 145 -3.46 -17.89 -3.39
CA VAL A 145 -3.71 -19.35 -3.28
C VAL A 145 -2.41 -20.07 -2.98
N LEU A 146 -2.43 -20.92 -1.96
CA LEU A 146 -1.34 -21.87 -1.69
C LEU A 146 -1.63 -23.19 -2.40
N TYR A 147 -0.61 -23.78 -3.02
CA TYR A 147 -0.72 -25.07 -3.69
C TYR A 147 0.55 -25.92 -3.49
N GLN A 148 0.37 -27.23 -3.52
CA GLN A 148 1.48 -28.19 -3.52
C GLN A 148 2.05 -28.28 -4.94
N SER A 149 3.32 -27.92 -5.11
CA SER A 149 4.05 -28.13 -6.36
C SER A 149 4.72 -29.50 -6.34
N SER A 150 4.27 -30.42 -7.18
CA SER A 150 4.92 -31.74 -7.33
C SER A 150 6.32 -31.62 -7.93
N THR A 151 6.49 -30.74 -8.92
CA THR A 151 7.78 -30.52 -9.60
C THR A 151 8.85 -29.90 -8.68
N LEU A 152 8.46 -28.98 -7.80
CA LEU A 152 9.38 -28.27 -6.92
C LEU A 152 9.42 -28.83 -5.50
N GLY A 153 8.62 -29.86 -5.22
CA GLY A 153 8.63 -30.60 -3.96
C GLY A 153 8.14 -29.81 -2.73
N GLY A 154 7.35 -28.72 -2.92
CA GLY A 154 6.97 -27.87 -1.79
C GLY A 154 5.70 -27.03 -2.02
N ILE A 155 5.25 -26.37 -0.94
CA ILE A 155 4.12 -25.45 -1.00
C ILE A 155 4.56 -24.16 -1.68
N ARG A 156 3.73 -23.69 -2.60
CA ARG A 156 3.95 -22.45 -3.37
C ARG A 156 2.71 -21.57 -3.27
N ARG A 157 2.92 -20.28 -3.50
CA ARG A 157 1.83 -19.31 -3.62
C ARG A 157 1.67 -18.87 -5.07
N MET A 158 0.44 -18.57 -5.46
CA MET A 158 0.11 -17.88 -6.69
C MET A 158 -1.00 -16.86 -6.42
N HIS A 159 -1.08 -15.83 -7.23
CA HIS A 159 -2.25 -14.96 -7.28
C HIS A 159 -3.10 -15.32 -8.48
N VAL A 160 -4.39 -15.50 -8.24
CA VAL A 160 -5.36 -15.87 -9.27
C VAL A 160 -6.43 -14.79 -9.35
N TYR A 161 -6.53 -14.15 -10.52
CA TYR A 161 -7.66 -13.28 -10.81
C TYR A 161 -8.78 -14.11 -11.43
N THR A 162 -10.01 -13.88 -10.96
CA THR A 162 -11.25 -14.44 -11.50
C THR A 162 -12.12 -13.29 -12.06
N PRO A 163 -12.71 -13.42 -13.27
CA PRO A 163 -13.49 -12.35 -13.87
C PRO A 163 -14.81 -12.10 -13.12
N PRO A 164 -15.47 -10.95 -13.35
CA PRO A 164 -16.79 -10.67 -12.78
C PRO A 164 -17.79 -11.77 -13.08
N GLY A 165 -18.57 -12.22 -12.07
CA GLY A 165 -19.56 -13.28 -12.17
C GLY A 165 -19.00 -14.70 -12.07
N TYR A 166 -17.71 -14.90 -11.86
CA TYR A 166 -17.08 -16.22 -11.77
C TYR A 166 -17.73 -17.12 -10.72
N ASP A 167 -17.97 -16.63 -9.51
CA ASP A 167 -18.50 -17.43 -8.40
C ASP A 167 -19.97 -17.86 -8.57
N ALA A 168 -20.72 -17.14 -9.40
CA ALA A 168 -22.12 -17.43 -9.69
C ALA A 168 -22.31 -18.40 -10.86
N GLY A 169 -21.25 -18.65 -11.63
CA GLY A 169 -21.29 -19.39 -12.89
C GLY A 169 -20.78 -20.83 -12.78
N ARG A 170 -21.05 -21.60 -13.86
CA ARG A 170 -20.46 -22.92 -14.11
C ARG A 170 -19.64 -22.93 -15.40
N GLU A 171 -19.34 -21.78 -15.92
CA GLU A 171 -18.62 -21.60 -17.18
C GLU A 171 -17.15 -22.01 -17.04
N ARG A 172 -16.56 -22.43 -18.15
CA ARG A 172 -15.13 -22.69 -18.24
C ARG A 172 -14.45 -21.49 -18.88
N TYR A 173 -13.45 -20.97 -18.21
CA TYR A 173 -12.70 -19.81 -18.67
C TYR A 173 -11.33 -20.23 -19.20
N PRO A 174 -10.81 -19.60 -20.25
CA PRO A 174 -9.41 -19.71 -20.61
C PRO A 174 -8.52 -19.14 -19.50
N VAL A 175 -7.29 -19.60 -19.44
CA VAL A 175 -6.31 -19.14 -18.42
C VAL A 175 -5.16 -18.44 -19.10
N LEU A 176 -4.91 -17.21 -18.68
CA LEU A 176 -3.70 -16.44 -19.02
C LEU A 176 -2.68 -16.62 -17.89
N TYR A 177 -1.52 -17.14 -18.21
CA TYR A 177 -0.40 -17.25 -17.27
C TYR A 177 0.50 -16.03 -17.41
N LEU A 178 0.63 -15.23 -16.33
CA LEU A 178 1.55 -14.10 -16.26
C LEU A 178 2.74 -14.46 -15.38
N LEU A 179 3.93 -14.32 -15.96
CA LEU A 179 5.20 -14.53 -15.27
C LEU A 179 5.81 -13.15 -14.96
N HIS A 180 6.19 -12.96 -13.71
CA HIS A 180 6.83 -11.72 -13.26
C HIS A 180 8.30 -11.64 -13.73
N GLY A 181 8.87 -10.42 -13.69
CA GLY A 181 10.28 -10.16 -14.02
C GLY A 181 11.26 -10.63 -12.93
N ALA A 182 12.53 -10.54 -13.23
CA ALA A 182 13.59 -10.81 -12.26
C ALA A 182 13.48 -9.86 -11.07
N GLY A 183 13.48 -10.41 -9.86
CA GLY A 183 13.36 -9.64 -8.62
C GLY A 183 11.92 -9.36 -8.17
N ASP A 184 10.93 -9.57 -9.01
CA ASP A 184 9.50 -9.44 -8.68
C ASP A 184 8.93 -10.71 -8.01
N VAL A 185 7.66 -10.63 -7.62
CA VAL A 185 6.91 -11.73 -6.99
C VAL A 185 5.56 -11.95 -7.68
N ASP A 186 4.86 -13.00 -7.28
CA ASP A 186 3.59 -13.44 -7.85
C ASP A 186 2.43 -12.43 -7.79
N GLU A 187 2.51 -11.38 -6.97
CA GLU A 187 1.50 -10.33 -6.90
C GLU A 187 1.78 -9.13 -7.81
N SER A 188 2.96 -9.04 -8.44
CA SER A 188 3.40 -7.83 -9.16
C SER A 188 2.45 -7.44 -10.29
N TRP A 189 1.90 -8.42 -11.02
CA TRP A 189 0.91 -8.14 -12.05
C TRP A 189 -0.45 -7.68 -11.51
N SER A 190 -0.82 -8.08 -10.30
CA SER A 190 -2.05 -7.61 -9.64
C SER A 190 -1.87 -6.24 -9.00
N THR A 191 -0.67 -5.90 -8.55
CA THR A 191 -0.35 -4.63 -7.87
C THR A 191 0.11 -3.58 -8.88
N VAL A 192 1.40 -3.45 -9.14
CA VAL A 192 1.93 -2.44 -10.07
C VAL A 192 1.46 -2.66 -11.52
N GLY A 193 1.30 -3.92 -11.95
CA GLY A 193 0.82 -4.28 -13.29
C GLY A 193 -0.68 -4.06 -13.50
N ARG A 194 -1.48 -3.99 -12.43
CA ARG A 194 -2.95 -3.78 -12.44
C ARG A 194 -3.72 -4.69 -13.42
N ALA A 195 -3.23 -5.90 -13.67
CA ALA A 195 -3.75 -6.81 -14.70
C ALA A 195 -5.25 -7.11 -14.54
N GLY A 196 -5.74 -7.26 -13.31
CA GLY A 196 -7.17 -7.45 -13.02
C GLY A 196 -8.01 -6.25 -13.47
N VAL A 197 -7.60 -5.02 -13.08
CA VAL A 197 -8.30 -3.78 -13.46
C VAL A 197 -8.31 -3.57 -14.98
N ILE A 198 -7.18 -3.86 -15.64
CA ILE A 198 -7.09 -3.78 -17.11
C ILE A 198 -8.08 -4.76 -17.74
N LEU A 199 -8.12 -6.00 -17.26
CA LEU A 199 -9.01 -7.01 -17.81
C LEU A 199 -10.49 -6.70 -17.55
N ASP A 200 -10.85 -6.19 -16.36
CA ASP A 200 -12.21 -5.72 -16.04
C ASP A 200 -12.68 -4.66 -17.06
N ASN A 201 -11.83 -3.65 -17.30
CA ASN A 201 -12.12 -2.59 -18.26
C ASN A 201 -12.27 -3.12 -19.69
N LEU A 202 -11.40 -4.05 -20.10
CA LEU A 202 -11.46 -4.65 -21.43
C LEU A 202 -12.67 -5.56 -21.61
N ILE A 203 -13.03 -6.34 -20.60
CA ILE A 203 -14.24 -7.17 -20.61
C ILE A 203 -15.48 -6.29 -20.70
N SER A 204 -15.58 -5.27 -19.86
CA SER A 204 -16.72 -4.34 -19.85
C SER A 204 -16.89 -3.59 -21.18
N SER A 205 -15.80 -3.30 -21.89
CA SER A 205 -15.83 -2.66 -23.21
C SER A 205 -15.89 -3.67 -24.38
N HIS A 206 -16.11 -4.96 -24.10
CA HIS A 206 -16.14 -6.04 -25.11
C HIS A 206 -14.86 -6.19 -25.95
N LYS A 207 -13.73 -5.69 -25.43
CA LYS A 207 -12.41 -5.79 -26.07
C LYS A 207 -11.63 -7.06 -25.66
N ALA A 208 -12.07 -7.74 -24.59
CA ALA A 208 -11.53 -9.03 -24.17
C ALA A 208 -12.65 -9.99 -23.76
N LYS A 209 -12.41 -11.28 -23.90
CA LYS A 209 -13.26 -12.32 -23.32
C LYS A 209 -12.94 -12.49 -21.85
N PRO A 210 -13.91 -12.83 -20.98
CA PRO A 210 -13.63 -13.23 -19.61
C PRO A 210 -12.62 -14.39 -19.57
N MET A 211 -11.62 -14.26 -18.69
CA MET A 211 -10.58 -15.26 -18.50
C MET A 211 -10.03 -15.23 -17.07
N LEU A 212 -9.41 -16.31 -16.65
CA LEU A 212 -8.61 -16.36 -15.42
C LEU A 212 -7.21 -15.79 -15.71
N ILE A 213 -6.60 -15.14 -14.71
CA ILE A 213 -5.17 -14.83 -14.77
C ILE A 213 -4.49 -15.57 -13.62
N ALA A 214 -3.54 -16.45 -13.94
CA ALA A 214 -2.71 -17.13 -12.95
C ALA A 214 -1.31 -16.50 -12.93
N GLN A 215 -0.93 -15.96 -11.78
CA GLN A 215 0.35 -15.28 -11.55
C GLN A 215 1.17 -16.15 -10.60
N ARG A 216 2.18 -16.79 -11.13
CA ARG A 216 2.98 -17.78 -10.41
C ARG A 216 4.28 -17.13 -9.94
N ASN A 217 4.67 -17.44 -8.71
CA ASN A 217 6.01 -17.11 -8.21
C ASN A 217 7.05 -18.06 -8.84
N ASN A 218 8.01 -17.49 -9.56
CA ASN A 218 9.15 -18.21 -10.14
C ASN A 218 10.36 -18.28 -9.18
N ALA A 219 10.37 -17.47 -8.12
CA ALA A 219 11.42 -17.51 -7.11
C ALA A 219 11.27 -18.76 -6.23
N LEU A 220 12.37 -19.39 -5.90
CA LEU A 220 12.44 -20.36 -4.81
C LEU A 220 12.15 -19.59 -3.51
N ILE A 221 11.05 -19.90 -2.84
CA ILE A 221 10.90 -19.51 -1.44
C ILE A 221 11.88 -20.43 -0.69
N MET A 222 13.04 -19.89 -0.37
CA MET A 222 13.98 -20.56 0.52
C MET A 222 13.50 -20.44 1.96
#